data_e5316fa892603717648c48267c4ac375
#
_entry.id   e5316fa892603717648c48267c4ac375
#
_cell.length_a   1.000
_cell.length_b   1.000
_cell.length_c   1.000
_cell.angle_alpha   90.00
_cell.angle_beta   90.00
_cell.angle_gamma   90.00
#
_symmetry.space_group_name_H-M   'P 1'
#
loop_
_entity.id
_entity.type
_entity.pdbx_description
1 polymer ?
#
loop_
_entity_poly.entity_id
_entity_poly.type
_entity_poly.pdbx_seq_one_letter_code
_entity_poly.pdbx_strand_id
1 'polypeptide(L)'
;MENETWTLTNLPPGRKALDCTWVLRVKTDAEGRLERRKTRLVIKGFQQREGIDFQEVFAPVAKAPTLRLLLAAAAVCGWKVEQMDVKTAFLYGVVDEEIYMKQPEGYDDGSGRVCRLNKAIYGLKQAPRCWYARLVEVLEALGFKVSECDESLFMTEGEEEKVFLLVYVDDILLFSPSLERIKEVQGKLKETFQCKALGPVGYYLGLHVERDEVKGWLRLHQHKYLAAMGEKYGLEEGRRVKTPLPSGFQLHLDEEEGEVLEYELQRRFQSMVGSLMYASVNTRPDIAFSVS
;
A
#
# COMPACT_ATOMS: atom_id res chain seq x y z
N MET A 1 10.49 -23.83 -11.95
CA MET A 1 10.38 -22.55 -11.22
C MET A 1 9.27 -22.70 -10.20
N GLU A 2 9.55 -22.40 -8.96
CA GLU A 2 8.66 -22.67 -7.82
C GLU A 2 7.23 -22.08 -7.95
N ASN A 3 7.10 -20.91 -8.61
CA ASN A 3 5.83 -20.22 -8.76
C ASN A 3 5.17 -20.35 -10.13
N GLU A 4 5.77 -21.02 -11.10
CA GLU A 4 5.24 -21.16 -12.48
C GLU A 4 4.76 -19.84 -13.10
N THR A 5 5.52 -18.77 -12.87
CA THR A 5 5.14 -17.39 -13.19
C THR A 5 4.97 -17.15 -14.69
N TRP A 6 5.77 -17.84 -15.53
CA TRP A 6 5.71 -17.76 -16.98
C TRP A 6 6.14 -19.06 -17.64
N THR A 7 5.80 -19.18 -18.92
CA THR A 7 6.23 -20.25 -19.82
C THR A 7 7.00 -19.64 -20.98
N LEU A 8 8.15 -20.23 -21.36
CA LEU A 8 8.90 -19.78 -22.53
C LEU A 8 8.20 -20.22 -23.82
N THR A 9 7.98 -19.27 -24.74
CA THR A 9 7.31 -19.51 -26.01
C THR A 9 7.86 -18.61 -27.11
N ASN A 10 7.55 -18.91 -28.35
CA ASN A 10 7.79 -18.00 -29.45
C ASN A 10 6.77 -16.86 -29.41
N LEU A 11 7.22 -15.64 -29.73
CA LEU A 11 6.32 -14.49 -29.78
C LEU A 11 5.36 -14.64 -30.97
N PRO A 12 4.03 -14.69 -30.76
CA PRO A 12 3.07 -14.80 -31.85
C PRO A 12 3.11 -13.57 -32.78
N PRO A 13 2.79 -13.73 -34.07
CA PRO A 13 2.70 -12.61 -35.01
C PRO A 13 1.75 -11.51 -34.51
N GLY A 14 2.15 -10.25 -34.66
CA GLY A 14 1.37 -9.08 -34.23
C GLY A 14 1.38 -8.78 -32.73
N ARG A 15 1.96 -9.65 -31.89
CA ARG A 15 2.15 -9.39 -30.46
C ARG A 15 3.49 -8.69 -30.20
N LYS A 16 3.57 -7.99 -29.07
CA LYS A 16 4.78 -7.31 -28.62
C LYS A 16 5.15 -7.81 -27.24
N ALA A 17 6.42 -8.18 -27.04
CA ALA A 17 6.94 -8.48 -25.72
C ALA A 17 7.28 -7.19 -24.99
N LEU A 18 6.81 -7.08 -23.74
CA LEU A 18 7.09 -5.97 -22.84
C LEU A 18 8.50 -6.13 -22.25
N ASP A 19 9.15 -5.02 -22.00
CA ASP A 19 10.44 -5.01 -21.29
C ASP A 19 10.23 -5.25 -19.79
N CYS A 20 11.27 -5.77 -19.13
CA CYS A 20 11.32 -5.88 -17.68
C CYS A 20 12.66 -5.36 -17.16
N THR A 21 12.74 -5.17 -15.86
CA THR A 21 13.96 -4.71 -15.19
C THR A 21 14.03 -5.24 -13.77
N TRP A 22 15.25 -5.37 -13.24
CA TRP A 22 15.49 -5.71 -11.86
C TRP A 22 15.50 -4.44 -11.00
N VAL A 23 14.64 -4.39 -9.99
CA VAL A 23 14.64 -3.33 -8.98
C VAL A 23 15.31 -3.85 -7.73
N LEU A 24 16.49 -3.30 -7.45
CA LEU A 24 17.30 -3.63 -6.28
C LEU A 24 17.02 -2.62 -5.17
N ARG A 25 16.71 -3.09 -3.97
CA ARG A 25 16.56 -2.26 -2.78
C ARG A 25 17.31 -2.84 -1.60
N VAL A 26 17.98 -1.96 -0.87
CA VAL A 26 18.55 -2.26 0.44
C VAL A 26 17.51 -1.85 1.49
N LYS A 27 17.19 -2.75 2.40
CA LYS A 27 16.40 -2.45 3.60
C LYS A 27 17.35 -2.35 4.77
N THR A 28 17.15 -1.30 5.57
CA THR A 28 17.89 -1.07 6.81
C THR A 28 16.97 -1.21 8.02
N ASP A 29 17.53 -1.60 9.15
CA ASP A 29 16.85 -1.59 10.45
C ASP A 29 16.65 -0.14 10.97
N ALA A 30 16.10 -0.01 12.17
CA ALA A 30 15.86 1.28 12.82
C ALA A 30 17.16 2.05 13.14
N GLU A 31 18.28 1.33 13.23
CA GLU A 31 19.63 1.85 13.49
C GLU A 31 20.42 2.14 12.21
N GLY A 32 19.79 1.96 11.02
CA GLY A 32 20.42 2.20 9.71
C GLY A 32 21.33 1.07 9.22
N ARG A 33 21.42 -0.07 9.92
CA ARG A 33 22.24 -1.22 9.52
C ARG A 33 21.51 -2.03 8.46
N LEU A 34 22.28 -2.70 7.59
CA LEU A 34 21.73 -3.56 6.55
C LEU A 34 20.88 -4.69 7.17
N GLU A 35 19.56 -4.63 6.99
CA GLU A 35 18.65 -5.71 7.35
C GLU A 35 18.62 -6.80 6.26
N ARG A 36 18.33 -6.38 5.03
CA ARG A 36 18.30 -7.30 3.88
C ARG A 36 18.39 -6.57 2.54
N ARG A 37 18.86 -7.30 1.52
CA ARG A 37 18.76 -6.90 0.11
C ARG A 37 17.47 -7.48 -0.47
N LYS A 38 16.68 -6.66 -1.16
CA LYS A 38 15.44 -7.07 -1.82
C LYS A 38 15.54 -6.81 -3.31
N THR A 39 15.35 -7.86 -4.11
CA THR A 39 15.34 -7.80 -5.57
C THR A 39 13.94 -8.13 -6.06
N ARG A 40 13.42 -7.33 -6.99
CA ARG A 40 12.15 -7.59 -7.66
C ARG A 40 12.33 -7.52 -9.17
N LEU A 41 11.79 -8.50 -9.87
CA LEU A 41 11.58 -8.38 -11.30
C LEU A 41 10.32 -7.54 -11.52
N VAL A 42 10.43 -6.48 -12.32
CA VAL A 42 9.33 -5.54 -12.59
C VAL A 42 9.17 -5.39 -14.09
N ILE A 43 7.98 -5.66 -14.60
CA ILE A 43 7.65 -5.42 -16.00
C ILE A 43 7.35 -3.94 -16.23
N LYS A 44 7.68 -3.40 -17.40
CA LYS A 44 7.41 -2.01 -17.75
C LYS A 44 5.96 -1.84 -18.20
N GLY A 45 5.02 -1.85 -17.25
CA GLY A 45 3.57 -1.79 -17.49
C GLY A 45 3.09 -0.54 -18.25
N PHE A 46 3.89 0.54 -18.28
CA PHE A 46 3.59 1.71 -19.10
C PHE A 46 3.65 1.41 -20.61
N GLN A 47 4.23 0.28 -21.02
CA GLN A 47 4.23 -0.18 -22.40
C GLN A 47 2.98 -0.99 -22.77
N GLN A 48 2.14 -1.36 -21.80
CA GLN A 48 0.89 -2.09 -22.02
C GLN A 48 -0.13 -1.23 -22.78
N ARG A 49 -0.85 -1.87 -23.71
CA ARG A 49 -1.92 -1.26 -24.51
C ARG A 49 -3.27 -1.71 -23.97
N GLU A 50 -4.13 -0.73 -23.68
CA GLU A 50 -5.52 -0.98 -23.30
C GLU A 50 -6.29 -1.70 -24.40
N GLY A 51 -7.17 -2.59 -23.99
CA GLY A 51 -7.94 -3.45 -24.91
C GLY A 51 -7.17 -4.63 -25.53
N ILE A 52 -5.83 -4.72 -25.30
CA ILE A 52 -4.98 -5.80 -25.81
C ILE A 52 -4.22 -6.49 -24.66
N ASP A 53 -3.51 -5.72 -23.85
CA ASP A 53 -2.66 -6.24 -22.78
C ASP A 53 -3.33 -6.12 -21.40
N PHE A 54 -4.37 -5.32 -21.28
CA PHE A 54 -5.23 -5.19 -20.10
C PHE A 54 -6.58 -4.56 -20.49
N GLN A 55 -7.60 -4.80 -19.66
CA GLN A 55 -8.93 -4.20 -19.77
C GLN A 55 -9.20 -3.35 -18.54
N GLU A 56 -9.40 -3.98 -17.39
CA GLU A 56 -9.60 -3.35 -16.10
C GLU A 56 -8.37 -3.44 -15.23
N VAL A 57 -8.13 -2.40 -14.44
CA VAL A 57 -6.97 -2.29 -13.56
C VAL A 57 -7.34 -1.99 -12.12
N PHE A 58 -8.60 -1.59 -11.88
CA PHE A 58 -9.05 -1.20 -10.55
C PHE A 58 -8.94 -2.37 -9.57
N ALA A 59 -8.38 -2.09 -8.41
CA ALA A 59 -8.41 -2.96 -7.24
C ALA A 59 -8.68 -2.09 -6.01
N PRO A 60 -9.61 -2.50 -5.14
CA PRO A 60 -9.88 -1.75 -3.92
C PRO A 60 -8.69 -1.82 -2.96
N VAL A 61 -8.48 -0.74 -2.24
CA VAL A 61 -7.51 -0.65 -1.14
C VAL A 61 -8.16 -0.02 0.07
N ALA A 62 -7.69 -0.36 1.26
CA ALA A 62 -8.22 0.13 2.52
C ALA A 62 -8.38 1.65 2.54
N LYS A 63 -9.61 2.12 2.75
CA LYS A 63 -9.91 3.54 2.90
C LYS A 63 -9.50 4.03 4.29
N ALA A 64 -8.92 5.22 4.38
CA ALA A 64 -8.52 5.80 5.66
C ALA A 64 -9.68 5.95 6.68
N PRO A 65 -10.91 6.32 6.29
CA PRO A 65 -12.06 6.30 7.20
C PRO A 65 -12.37 4.92 7.75
N THR A 66 -12.33 3.87 6.93
CA THR A 66 -12.58 2.48 7.36
C THR A 66 -11.54 2.02 8.38
N LEU A 67 -10.26 2.27 8.10
CA LEU A 67 -9.18 1.99 9.05
C LEU A 67 -9.40 2.67 10.40
N ARG A 68 -9.73 3.97 10.39
CA ARG A 68 -9.96 4.75 11.61
C ARG A 68 -11.17 4.26 12.38
N LEU A 69 -12.25 3.94 11.70
CA LEU A 69 -13.45 3.38 12.31
C LEU A 69 -13.15 2.07 13.03
N LEU A 70 -12.46 1.14 12.36
CA LEU A 70 -12.10 -0.16 12.94
C LEU A 70 -11.14 -0.01 14.13
N LEU A 71 -10.16 0.87 14.05
CA LEU A 71 -9.24 1.14 15.16
C LEU A 71 -9.96 1.80 16.35
N ALA A 72 -10.90 2.72 16.10
CA ALA A 72 -11.72 3.32 17.14
C ALA A 72 -12.64 2.28 17.80
N ALA A 73 -13.31 1.43 17.00
CA ALA A 73 -14.10 0.33 17.51
C ALA A 73 -13.26 -0.65 18.35
N ALA A 74 -12.06 -0.99 17.87
CA ALA A 74 -11.13 -1.84 18.60
C ALA A 74 -10.70 -1.25 19.94
N ALA A 75 -10.50 0.07 20.01
CA ALA A 75 -10.17 0.75 21.27
C ALA A 75 -11.35 0.73 22.26
N VAL A 76 -12.57 1.03 21.78
CA VAL A 76 -13.78 1.10 22.62
C VAL A 76 -14.24 -0.29 23.07
N CYS A 77 -14.25 -1.26 22.13
CA CYS A 77 -14.77 -2.62 22.39
C CYS A 77 -13.70 -3.59 22.92
N GLY A 78 -12.46 -3.16 23.10
CA GLY A 78 -11.39 -4.02 23.58
C GLY A 78 -10.91 -5.08 22.57
N TRP A 79 -11.20 -4.91 21.26
CA TRP A 79 -10.82 -5.90 20.26
C TRP A 79 -9.29 -6.00 20.09
N LYS A 80 -8.81 -7.17 19.76
CA LYS A 80 -7.44 -7.41 19.34
C LYS A 80 -7.26 -6.96 17.89
N VAL A 81 -6.07 -6.45 17.59
CA VAL A 81 -5.72 -6.00 16.24
C VAL A 81 -4.36 -6.56 15.86
N GLU A 82 -4.35 -7.50 14.94
CA GLU A 82 -3.14 -8.20 14.49
C GLU A 82 -2.83 -7.84 13.04
N GLN A 83 -1.54 -7.79 12.73
CA GLN A 83 -1.06 -7.49 11.38
C GLN A 83 -0.47 -8.74 10.72
N MET A 84 -0.69 -8.87 9.42
CA MET A 84 -0.14 -9.92 8.58
C MET A 84 0.36 -9.33 7.26
N ASP A 85 1.46 -9.86 6.73
CA ASP A 85 2.07 -9.48 5.44
C ASP A 85 2.05 -10.69 4.51
N VAL A 86 1.57 -10.51 3.29
CA VAL A 86 1.57 -11.54 2.25
C VAL A 86 2.80 -11.39 1.38
N LYS A 87 3.65 -12.41 1.33
CA LYS A 87 4.83 -12.37 0.48
C LYS A 87 4.43 -12.53 -0.99
N THR A 88 4.98 -11.67 -1.83
CA THR A 88 4.81 -11.76 -3.29
C THR A 88 3.34 -11.88 -3.74
N ALA A 89 2.44 -11.09 -3.12
CA ALA A 89 0.99 -11.15 -3.31
C ALA A 89 0.57 -11.26 -4.79
N PHE A 90 1.16 -10.46 -5.68
CA PHE A 90 0.81 -10.48 -7.10
C PHE A 90 1.06 -11.83 -7.78
N LEU A 91 2.03 -12.63 -7.33
CA LEU A 91 2.32 -13.95 -7.91
C LEU A 91 1.23 -15.00 -7.64
N TYR A 92 0.24 -14.70 -6.82
CA TYR A 92 -0.94 -15.55 -6.64
C TYR A 92 -2.07 -15.22 -7.61
N GLY A 93 -2.08 -14.01 -8.17
CA GLY A 93 -3.06 -13.59 -9.17
C GLY A 93 -2.79 -14.24 -10.53
N VAL A 94 -3.80 -14.83 -11.12
CA VAL A 94 -3.76 -15.36 -12.50
C VAL A 94 -3.97 -14.21 -13.48
N VAL A 95 -3.27 -14.23 -14.60
CA VAL A 95 -3.45 -13.26 -15.68
C VAL A 95 -4.28 -13.90 -16.77
N ASP A 96 -5.42 -13.30 -17.07
CA ASP A 96 -6.35 -13.80 -18.08
C ASP A 96 -5.91 -13.40 -19.50
N GLU A 97 -5.25 -12.24 -19.63
CA GLU A 97 -4.80 -11.74 -20.93
C GLU A 97 -3.48 -12.40 -21.35
N GLU A 98 -3.29 -12.53 -22.63
CA GLU A 98 -2.02 -13.00 -23.19
C GLU A 98 -0.96 -11.92 -23.14
N ILE A 99 -0.09 -11.96 -22.15
CA ILE A 99 1.00 -11.00 -21.95
C ILE A 99 2.33 -11.69 -22.18
N TYR A 100 3.15 -11.04 -23.01
CA TYR A 100 4.50 -11.52 -23.33
C TYR A 100 5.52 -10.53 -22.78
N MET A 101 6.54 -11.05 -22.10
CA MET A 101 7.64 -10.31 -21.52
C MET A 101 8.96 -10.84 -22.11
N LYS A 102 9.90 -9.96 -22.39
CA LYS A 102 11.26 -10.39 -22.74
C LYS A 102 11.87 -11.19 -21.61
N GLN A 103 12.76 -12.10 -21.92
CA GLN A 103 13.49 -12.82 -20.89
C GLN A 103 14.26 -11.81 -20.02
N PRO A 104 14.25 -11.96 -18.68
CA PRO A 104 14.97 -11.05 -17.79
C PRO A 104 16.48 -11.05 -18.05
N GLU A 105 17.08 -9.89 -17.91
CA GLU A 105 18.53 -9.75 -17.96
C GLU A 105 19.23 -10.74 -17.01
N GLY A 106 20.24 -11.46 -17.52
CA GLY A 106 20.95 -12.52 -16.80
C GLY A 106 20.27 -13.89 -16.83
N TYR A 107 19.07 -14.00 -17.42
CA TYR A 107 18.30 -15.24 -17.56
C TYR A 107 17.85 -15.51 -19.00
N ASP A 108 18.37 -14.75 -19.96
CA ASP A 108 18.14 -14.99 -21.38
C ASP A 108 18.91 -16.26 -21.81
N ASP A 109 18.19 -17.24 -22.35
CA ASP A 109 18.73 -18.52 -22.80
C ASP A 109 19.30 -18.47 -24.25
N GLY A 110 19.29 -17.30 -24.88
CA GLY A 110 19.77 -17.08 -26.26
C GLY A 110 18.86 -17.67 -27.33
N SER A 111 17.71 -18.22 -26.98
CA SER A 111 16.79 -18.87 -27.93
C SER A 111 15.91 -17.88 -28.73
N GLY A 112 15.90 -16.60 -28.34
CA GLY A 112 14.99 -15.60 -28.90
C GLY A 112 13.52 -15.76 -28.47
N ARG A 113 13.21 -16.76 -27.60
CA ARG A 113 11.87 -16.95 -27.02
C ARG A 113 11.56 -15.86 -25.99
N VAL A 114 10.28 -15.70 -25.71
CA VAL A 114 9.74 -14.76 -24.73
C VAL A 114 9.02 -15.48 -23.60
N CYS A 115 8.83 -14.80 -22.47
CA CYS A 115 8.06 -15.28 -21.34
C CYS A 115 6.58 -14.94 -21.56
N ARG A 116 5.71 -15.93 -21.76
CA ARG A 116 4.26 -15.77 -21.65
C ARG A 116 3.91 -15.82 -20.17
N LEU A 117 3.31 -14.77 -19.65
CA LEU A 117 2.95 -14.69 -18.23
C LEU A 117 1.74 -15.58 -17.93
N ASN A 118 1.84 -16.40 -16.89
CA ASN A 118 0.75 -17.20 -16.33
C ASN A 118 0.18 -16.52 -15.08
N LYS A 119 1.01 -15.74 -14.37
CA LYS A 119 0.69 -15.04 -13.13
C LYS A 119 1.09 -13.58 -13.21
N ALA A 120 0.40 -12.77 -12.44
CA ALA A 120 0.70 -11.35 -12.33
C ALA A 120 2.05 -11.12 -11.65
N ILE A 121 2.79 -10.14 -12.14
CA ILE A 121 4.07 -9.70 -11.57
C ILE A 121 4.04 -8.20 -11.31
N TYR A 122 4.99 -7.73 -10.48
CA TYR A 122 5.16 -6.31 -10.23
C TYR A 122 5.33 -5.51 -11.53
N GLY A 123 4.62 -4.39 -11.63
CA GLY A 123 4.66 -3.48 -12.76
C GLY A 123 3.54 -3.69 -13.78
N LEU A 124 2.84 -4.83 -13.84
CA LEU A 124 1.62 -4.96 -14.61
C LEU A 124 0.52 -4.05 -14.04
N LYS A 125 -0.21 -3.39 -14.91
CA LYS A 125 -1.32 -2.49 -14.54
C LYS A 125 -2.43 -3.23 -13.80
N GLN A 126 -2.78 -4.46 -14.24
CA GLN A 126 -3.81 -5.29 -13.63
C GLN A 126 -3.34 -6.18 -12.47
N ALA A 127 -2.04 -6.18 -12.11
CA ALA A 127 -1.55 -7.06 -11.05
C ALA A 127 -2.31 -6.91 -9.71
N PRO A 128 -2.64 -5.68 -9.24
CA PRO A 128 -3.45 -5.52 -8.03
C PRO A 128 -4.84 -6.16 -8.15
N ARG A 129 -5.50 -6.03 -9.32
CA ARG A 129 -6.81 -6.63 -9.58
C ARG A 129 -6.76 -8.16 -9.58
N CYS A 130 -5.78 -8.76 -10.26
CA CYS A 130 -5.59 -10.20 -10.28
C CYS A 130 -5.35 -10.78 -8.87
N TRP A 131 -4.53 -10.10 -8.08
CA TRP A 131 -4.30 -10.47 -6.69
C TRP A 131 -5.57 -10.34 -5.84
N TYR A 132 -6.28 -9.22 -5.94
CA TYR A 132 -7.52 -8.99 -5.19
C TYR A 132 -8.56 -10.05 -5.50
N ALA A 133 -8.78 -10.39 -6.78
CA ALA A 133 -9.70 -11.45 -7.18
C ALA A 133 -9.34 -12.80 -6.51
N ARG A 134 -8.04 -13.18 -6.51
CA ARG A 134 -7.59 -14.40 -5.85
C ARG A 134 -7.79 -14.37 -4.34
N LEU A 135 -7.57 -13.22 -3.72
CA LEU A 135 -7.78 -13.05 -2.28
C LEU A 135 -9.26 -13.17 -1.91
N VAL A 136 -10.16 -12.54 -2.69
CA VAL A 136 -11.62 -12.64 -2.50
C VAL A 136 -12.05 -14.12 -2.55
N GLU A 137 -11.65 -14.85 -3.58
CA GLU A 137 -11.98 -16.28 -3.73
C GLU A 137 -11.58 -17.10 -2.49
N VAL A 138 -10.39 -16.86 -1.95
CA VAL A 138 -9.91 -17.57 -0.75
C VAL A 138 -10.68 -17.13 0.50
N LEU A 139 -10.94 -15.84 0.66
CA LEU A 139 -11.67 -15.32 1.83
C LEU A 139 -13.14 -15.76 1.83
N GLU A 140 -13.80 -15.79 0.67
CA GLU A 140 -15.16 -16.31 0.53
C GLU A 140 -15.23 -17.81 0.89
N ALA A 141 -14.25 -18.60 0.44
CA ALA A 141 -14.13 -20.01 0.83
C ALA A 141 -13.91 -20.21 2.33
N LEU A 142 -13.34 -19.21 3.02
CA LEU A 142 -13.18 -19.19 4.49
C LEU A 142 -14.40 -18.62 5.24
N GLY A 143 -15.48 -18.26 4.53
CA GLY A 143 -16.72 -17.74 5.11
C GLY A 143 -16.73 -16.23 5.37
N PHE A 144 -15.84 -15.49 4.73
CA PHE A 144 -15.86 -14.02 4.76
C PHE A 144 -16.78 -13.48 3.66
N LYS A 145 -17.40 -12.34 3.95
CA LYS A 145 -18.12 -11.53 2.97
C LYS A 145 -17.46 -10.17 2.83
N VAL A 146 -17.47 -9.66 1.60
CA VAL A 146 -17.03 -8.30 1.28
C VAL A 146 -18.05 -7.31 1.83
N SER A 147 -17.59 -6.22 2.41
CA SER A 147 -18.46 -5.13 2.86
C SER A 147 -18.96 -4.29 1.68
N GLU A 148 -20.25 -3.96 1.68
CA GLU A 148 -20.86 -3.06 0.67
C GLU A 148 -20.30 -1.61 0.74
N CYS A 149 -19.79 -1.19 1.90
CA CYS A 149 -19.28 0.17 2.11
C CYS A 149 -17.81 0.35 1.67
N ASP A 150 -17.03 -0.73 1.76
CA ASP A 150 -15.60 -0.74 1.41
C ASP A 150 -15.19 -2.14 0.97
N GLU A 151 -14.96 -2.32 -0.30
CA GLU A 151 -14.60 -3.61 -0.88
C GLU A 151 -13.25 -4.18 -0.35
N SER A 152 -12.44 -3.35 0.30
CA SER A 152 -11.22 -3.81 0.98
C SER A 152 -11.47 -4.37 2.39
N LEU A 153 -12.70 -4.25 2.91
CA LEU A 153 -13.13 -4.75 4.20
C LEU A 153 -13.91 -6.05 4.03
N PHE A 154 -13.46 -7.09 4.71
CA PHE A 154 -14.12 -8.40 4.77
C PHE A 154 -14.55 -8.69 6.20
N MET A 155 -15.65 -9.41 6.37
CA MET A 155 -16.15 -9.80 7.68
C MET A 155 -16.73 -11.21 7.67
N THR A 156 -16.53 -11.95 8.77
CA THR A 156 -17.20 -13.26 8.94
C THR A 156 -18.68 -13.06 9.24
N GLU A 157 -19.52 -14.02 8.79
CA GLU A 157 -20.92 -14.09 9.20
C GLU A 157 -21.04 -14.68 10.62
N GLY A 158 -22.10 -14.29 11.32
CA GLY A 158 -22.39 -14.72 12.68
C GLY A 158 -22.36 -13.56 13.67
N GLU A 159 -22.97 -13.73 14.82
CA GLU A 159 -23.06 -12.68 15.85
C GLU A 159 -21.95 -12.78 16.89
N GLU A 160 -21.44 -13.99 17.14
CA GLU A 160 -20.38 -14.23 18.11
C GLU A 160 -19.00 -14.24 17.45
N GLU A 161 -18.04 -13.56 18.08
CA GLU A 161 -16.61 -13.55 17.70
C GLU A 161 -16.32 -13.17 16.23
N LYS A 162 -16.98 -12.12 15.71
CA LYS A 162 -16.71 -11.62 14.36
C LYS A 162 -15.23 -11.28 14.15
N VAL A 163 -14.72 -11.65 12.98
CA VAL A 163 -13.42 -11.21 12.49
C VAL A 163 -13.63 -10.24 11.35
N PHE A 164 -13.07 -9.04 11.48
CA PHE A 164 -12.96 -8.09 10.38
C PHE A 164 -11.55 -8.16 9.83
N LEU A 165 -11.42 -8.13 8.51
CA LEU A 165 -10.16 -8.20 7.81
C LEU A 165 -10.10 -7.03 6.82
N LEU A 166 -9.14 -6.12 7.02
CA LEU A 166 -8.93 -4.94 6.19
C LEU A 166 -7.66 -5.12 5.37
N VAL A 167 -7.77 -4.97 4.06
CA VAL A 167 -6.71 -5.28 3.10
C VAL A 167 -6.16 -4.01 2.45
N TYR A 168 -4.85 -3.89 2.42
CA TYR A 168 -4.14 -2.93 1.59
C TYR A 168 -3.03 -3.64 0.81
N VAL A 169 -3.37 -4.16 -0.35
CA VAL A 169 -2.52 -4.99 -1.21
C VAL A 169 -1.99 -6.22 -0.48
N ASP A 170 -0.74 -6.19 -0.02
CA ASP A 170 -0.05 -7.27 0.73
C ASP A 170 -0.15 -7.12 2.26
N ASP A 171 -0.55 -5.95 2.76
CA ASP A 171 -0.74 -5.65 4.17
C ASP A 171 -2.19 -5.93 4.62
N ILE A 172 -2.35 -6.80 5.60
CA ILE A 172 -3.66 -7.21 6.15
C ILE A 172 -3.72 -6.87 7.63
N LEU A 173 -4.81 -6.23 8.07
CA LEU A 173 -5.17 -6.08 9.48
C LEU A 173 -6.38 -6.97 9.81
N LEU A 174 -6.28 -7.70 10.92
CA LEU A 174 -7.36 -8.51 11.45
C LEU A 174 -7.81 -7.93 12.80
N PHE A 175 -9.12 -7.78 12.95
CA PHE A 175 -9.75 -7.25 14.15
C PHE A 175 -10.77 -8.27 14.68
N SER A 176 -10.71 -8.57 15.97
CA SER A 176 -11.69 -9.46 16.63
C SER A 176 -11.65 -9.28 18.15
N PRO A 177 -12.75 -9.53 18.89
CA PRO A 177 -12.68 -9.67 20.32
C PRO A 177 -11.81 -10.87 20.77
N SER A 178 -11.69 -11.92 19.93
CA SER A 178 -10.95 -13.15 20.23
C SER A 178 -9.63 -13.22 19.45
N LEU A 179 -8.51 -13.32 20.17
CA LEU A 179 -7.18 -13.53 19.58
C LEU A 179 -7.07 -14.93 18.96
N GLU A 180 -7.75 -15.92 19.54
CA GLU A 180 -7.78 -17.30 19.04
C GLU A 180 -8.40 -17.36 17.66
N ARG A 181 -9.53 -16.64 17.44
CA ARG A 181 -10.17 -16.54 16.12
C ARG A 181 -9.26 -15.88 15.09
N ILE A 182 -8.55 -14.82 15.48
CA ILE A 182 -7.56 -14.18 14.59
C ILE A 182 -6.48 -15.19 14.19
N LYS A 183 -5.92 -15.94 15.15
CA LYS A 183 -4.89 -16.95 14.89
C LYS A 183 -5.38 -18.09 14.00
N GLU A 184 -6.63 -18.51 14.17
CA GLU A 184 -7.26 -19.52 13.30
C GLU A 184 -7.31 -19.02 11.85
N VAL A 185 -7.81 -17.80 11.62
CA VAL A 185 -7.85 -17.18 10.28
C VAL A 185 -6.45 -17.02 9.69
N GLN A 186 -5.49 -16.57 10.50
CA GLN A 186 -4.09 -16.47 10.07
C GLN A 186 -3.52 -17.84 9.70
N GLY A 187 -3.88 -18.91 10.41
CA GLY A 187 -3.50 -20.27 10.08
C GLY A 187 -4.01 -20.71 8.72
N LYS A 188 -5.31 -20.54 8.47
CA LYS A 188 -5.97 -20.87 7.20
C LYS A 188 -5.39 -20.08 6.01
N LEU A 189 -5.10 -18.78 6.20
CA LEU A 189 -4.47 -17.96 5.16
C LEU A 189 -3.04 -18.45 4.83
N LYS A 190 -2.29 -18.93 5.82
CA LYS A 190 -0.95 -19.50 5.63
C LYS A 190 -0.93 -20.82 4.87
N GLU A 191 -2.03 -21.57 4.85
CA GLU A 191 -2.16 -22.80 4.04
C GLU A 191 -2.18 -22.49 2.54
N THR A 192 -2.71 -21.31 2.16
CA THR A 192 -2.84 -20.91 0.75
C THR A 192 -1.76 -19.93 0.32
N PHE A 193 -1.40 -18.99 1.18
CA PHE A 193 -0.45 -17.91 0.88
C PHE A 193 0.77 -17.98 1.78
N GLN A 194 1.93 -17.64 1.25
CA GLN A 194 3.11 -17.40 2.08
C GLN A 194 2.94 -16.11 2.87
N CYS A 195 2.39 -16.21 4.08
CA CYS A 195 2.13 -15.07 4.95
C CYS A 195 3.03 -15.06 6.18
N LYS A 196 3.34 -13.86 6.65
CA LYS A 196 4.02 -13.63 7.92
C LYS A 196 3.07 -12.89 8.87
N ALA A 197 2.71 -13.49 10.00
CA ALA A 197 2.08 -12.77 11.11
C ALA A 197 3.13 -11.84 11.73
N LEU A 198 2.78 -10.58 11.89
CA LEU A 198 3.67 -9.53 12.43
C LEU A 198 3.37 -9.22 13.90
N GLY A 199 2.30 -9.82 14.45
CA GLY A 199 1.82 -9.58 15.80
C GLY A 199 0.89 -8.37 15.89
N PRO A 200 0.70 -7.80 17.09
CA PRO A 200 -0.12 -6.61 17.30
C PRO A 200 0.33 -5.46 16.40
N VAL A 201 -0.64 -4.72 15.86
CA VAL A 201 -0.35 -3.60 14.97
C VAL A 201 0.45 -2.53 15.70
N GLY A 202 1.59 -2.14 15.15
CA GLY A 202 2.42 -1.05 15.66
C GLY A 202 2.75 0.01 14.60
N TYR A 203 2.77 -0.39 13.34
CA TYR A 203 3.00 0.49 12.21
C TYR A 203 2.27 -0.01 10.96
N TYR A 204 1.39 0.83 10.43
CA TYR A 204 0.56 0.48 9.28
C TYR A 204 0.38 1.68 8.35
N LEU A 205 0.68 1.50 7.07
CA LEU A 205 0.54 2.51 6.00
C LEU A 205 1.11 3.90 6.35
N GLY A 206 2.29 3.93 6.99
CA GLY A 206 2.94 5.20 7.35
C GLY A 206 2.48 5.79 8.69
N LEU A 207 1.58 5.11 9.40
CA LEU A 207 1.07 5.51 10.70
C LEU A 207 1.63 4.61 11.80
N HIS A 208 2.12 5.21 12.87
CA HIS A 208 2.37 4.50 14.11
C HIS A 208 1.05 4.32 14.86
N VAL A 209 0.84 3.12 15.36
CA VAL A 209 -0.32 2.74 16.18
C VAL A 209 0.20 2.38 17.56
N GLU A 210 -0.04 3.24 18.52
CA GLU A 210 0.26 3.00 19.93
C GLU A 210 -1.03 2.66 20.67
N ARG A 211 -1.01 1.65 21.52
CA ARG A 211 -2.17 1.23 22.28
C ARG A 211 -1.79 0.92 23.73
N ASP A 212 -2.58 1.41 24.66
CA ASP A 212 -2.56 1.00 26.07
C ASP A 212 -3.90 0.33 26.38
N GLU A 213 -3.89 -1.01 26.41
CA GLU A 213 -5.10 -1.80 26.68
C GLU A 213 -5.61 -1.62 28.11
N VAL A 214 -4.74 -1.30 29.06
CA VAL A 214 -5.11 -1.10 30.48
C VAL A 214 -5.84 0.22 30.65
N LYS A 215 -5.33 1.28 30.02
CA LYS A 215 -5.92 2.61 30.07
C LYS A 215 -6.99 2.85 29.01
N GLY A 216 -7.19 1.91 28.07
CA GLY A 216 -8.23 1.98 27.07
C GLY A 216 -8.06 3.06 26.01
N TRP A 217 -6.82 3.45 25.66
CA TRP A 217 -6.58 4.41 24.58
C TRP A 217 -5.77 3.82 23.41
N LEU A 218 -6.00 4.38 22.24
CA LEU A 218 -5.25 4.13 21.02
C LEU A 218 -4.86 5.47 20.40
N ARG A 219 -3.60 5.61 20.00
CA ARG A 219 -3.05 6.80 19.37
C ARG A 219 -2.49 6.47 17.99
N LEU A 220 -2.87 7.30 17.01
CA LEU A 220 -2.26 7.32 15.69
C LEU A 220 -1.33 8.52 15.58
N HIS A 221 -0.09 8.31 15.13
CA HIS A 221 0.86 9.41 14.94
C HIS A 221 1.87 9.12 13.81
N GLN A 222 2.51 10.19 13.34
CA GLN A 222 3.50 10.15 12.25
C GLN A 222 4.83 10.80 12.68
N HIS A 223 5.32 10.56 13.90
CA HIS A 223 6.54 11.23 14.40
C HIS A 223 7.74 11.11 13.47
N LYS A 224 8.03 9.90 12.96
CA LYS A 224 9.16 9.69 12.04
C LYS A 224 9.01 10.49 10.75
N TYR A 225 7.80 10.52 10.19
CA TYR A 225 7.52 11.28 8.99
C TYR A 225 7.68 12.78 9.21
N LEU A 226 7.14 13.30 10.32
CA LEU A 226 7.20 14.70 10.68
C LEU A 226 8.65 15.14 10.96
N ALA A 227 9.44 14.33 11.66
CA ALA A 227 10.85 14.58 11.90
C ALA A 227 11.63 14.65 10.57
N ALA A 228 11.49 13.65 9.71
CA ALA A 228 12.15 13.64 8.39
C ALA A 228 11.72 14.82 7.48
N MET A 229 10.46 15.26 7.61
CA MET A 229 9.97 16.44 6.90
C MET A 229 10.60 17.72 7.46
N GLY A 230 10.72 17.84 8.81
CA GLY A 230 11.41 18.94 9.48
C GLY A 230 12.85 19.09 9.02
N GLU A 231 13.59 17.99 9.01
CA GLU A 231 14.98 17.92 8.52
C GLU A 231 15.06 18.30 7.03
N LYS A 232 14.23 17.66 6.18
CA LYS A 232 14.23 17.90 4.71
C LYS A 232 14.02 19.37 4.35
N TYR A 233 13.21 20.09 5.10
CA TYR A 233 12.87 21.48 4.80
C TYR A 233 13.58 22.50 5.70
N GLY A 234 14.46 22.04 6.63
CA GLY A 234 15.24 22.92 7.51
C GLY A 234 14.38 23.64 8.54
N LEU A 235 13.33 22.99 9.06
CA LEU A 235 12.37 23.60 10.01
C LEU A 235 12.79 23.44 11.48
N GLU A 236 13.88 22.76 11.77
CA GLU A 236 14.32 22.45 13.16
C GLU A 236 14.65 23.70 13.97
N GLU A 237 15.26 24.72 13.32
CA GLU A 237 15.63 25.99 13.91
C GLU A 237 14.58 27.09 13.68
N GLY A 238 13.42 26.74 13.12
CA GLY A 238 12.38 27.69 12.76
C GLY A 238 11.72 28.34 13.99
N ARG A 239 11.32 29.61 13.86
CA ARG A 239 10.54 30.30 14.89
C ARG A 239 9.19 29.63 15.09
N ARG A 240 8.89 29.25 16.33
CA ARG A 240 7.56 28.72 16.68
C ARG A 240 6.54 29.83 16.67
N VAL A 241 5.47 29.66 15.91
CA VAL A 241 4.32 30.58 15.87
C VAL A 241 3.07 29.86 16.40
N LYS A 242 2.16 30.62 16.99
CA LYS A 242 0.92 30.08 17.58
C LYS A 242 -0.27 30.13 16.62
N THR A 243 -0.18 30.96 15.57
CA THR A 243 -1.22 31.17 14.58
C THR A 243 -0.65 30.98 13.19
N PRO A 244 -1.40 30.43 12.23
CA PRO A 244 -0.92 30.19 10.84
C PRO A 244 -0.52 31.50 10.15
N LEU A 245 -1.28 32.56 10.38
CA LEU A 245 -1.07 33.86 9.75
C LEU A 245 -1.08 34.96 10.81
N PRO A 246 -0.36 36.08 10.60
CA PRO A 246 -0.47 37.26 11.44
C PRO A 246 -1.90 37.80 11.44
N SER A 247 -2.30 38.45 12.57
CA SER A 247 -3.61 39.10 12.63
C SER A 247 -3.71 40.19 11.56
N GLY A 248 -4.84 40.23 10.84
CA GLY A 248 -5.08 41.18 9.76
C GLY A 248 -4.40 40.90 8.43
N PHE A 249 -3.67 39.77 8.31
CA PHE A 249 -3.13 39.35 7.02
C PHE A 249 -4.26 38.93 6.08
N GLN A 250 -4.30 39.54 4.90
CA GLN A 250 -5.22 39.19 3.83
C GLN A 250 -4.40 38.68 2.64
N LEU A 251 -4.83 37.53 2.11
CA LEU A 251 -4.32 37.02 0.83
C LEU A 251 -5.03 37.78 -0.28
N HIS A 252 -4.31 38.58 -1.04
CA HIS A 252 -4.81 39.21 -2.26
C HIS A 252 -4.34 38.37 -3.45
N LEU A 253 -5.25 38.13 -4.39
CA LEU A 253 -4.89 37.71 -5.71
C LEU A 253 -4.41 38.97 -6.43
N ASP A 254 -3.11 39.07 -6.70
CA ASP A 254 -2.63 40.11 -7.60
C ASP A 254 -3.10 39.74 -9.00
N GLU A 255 -3.99 40.58 -9.57
CA GLU A 255 -4.46 40.48 -10.96
C GLU A 255 -3.38 40.89 -11.97
N GLU A 256 -2.31 41.57 -11.52
CA GLU A 256 -1.15 41.87 -12.32
C GLU A 256 -0.21 40.64 -12.37
N GLU A 257 0.36 40.35 -13.55
CA GLU A 257 1.29 39.25 -13.79
C GLU A 257 2.41 39.24 -12.73
N GLY A 258 2.20 38.51 -11.64
CA GLY A 258 3.21 38.29 -10.61
C GLY A 258 4.43 37.58 -11.20
N GLU A 259 5.62 37.85 -10.68
CA GLU A 259 6.83 37.11 -11.05
C GLU A 259 6.56 35.60 -10.92
N VAL A 260 6.68 34.90 -12.05
CA VAL A 260 6.58 33.43 -12.07
C VAL A 260 7.75 32.88 -11.26
N LEU A 261 7.46 32.15 -10.20
CA LEU A 261 8.51 31.48 -9.42
C LEU A 261 9.36 30.62 -10.34
N GLU A 262 10.67 30.62 -10.11
CA GLU A 262 11.56 29.68 -10.77
C GLU A 262 11.07 28.25 -10.62
N TYR A 263 11.19 27.45 -11.65
CA TYR A 263 10.66 26.08 -11.71
C TYR A 263 11.07 25.22 -10.51
N GLU A 264 12.32 25.32 -10.05
CA GLU A 264 12.81 24.57 -8.87
C GLU A 264 12.15 25.02 -7.58
N LEU A 265 11.95 26.32 -7.40
CA LEU A 265 11.28 26.89 -6.23
C LEU A 265 9.80 26.50 -6.20
N GLN A 266 9.13 26.55 -7.35
CA GLN A 266 7.74 26.08 -7.49
C GLN A 266 7.60 24.60 -7.13
N ARG A 267 8.49 23.74 -7.63
CA ARG A 267 8.52 22.30 -7.31
C ARG A 267 8.77 22.05 -5.82
N ARG A 268 9.67 22.80 -5.22
CA ARG A 268 9.97 22.71 -3.78
C ARG A 268 8.74 23.12 -2.95
N PHE A 269 8.09 24.22 -3.33
CA PHE A 269 6.86 24.67 -2.68
C PHE A 269 5.75 23.63 -2.79
N GLN A 270 5.46 23.11 -3.97
CA GLN A 270 4.47 22.04 -4.19
C GLN A 270 4.77 20.79 -3.36
N SER A 271 6.05 20.39 -3.29
CA SER A 271 6.48 19.26 -2.47
C SER A 271 6.26 19.50 -0.98
N MET A 272 6.51 20.72 -0.49
CA MET A 272 6.29 21.10 0.91
C MET A 272 4.80 21.09 1.26
N VAL A 273 3.97 21.75 0.46
CA VAL A 273 2.50 21.77 0.65
C VAL A 273 1.92 20.36 0.62
N GLY A 274 2.32 19.53 -0.36
CA GLY A 274 1.89 18.13 -0.43
C GLY A 274 2.30 17.31 0.80
N SER A 275 3.51 17.55 1.33
CA SER A 275 3.98 16.88 2.55
C SER A 275 3.19 17.29 3.79
N LEU A 276 2.87 18.59 3.92
CA LEU A 276 2.05 19.10 5.02
C LEU A 276 0.60 18.62 4.90
N MET A 277 0.04 18.60 3.70
CA MET A 277 -1.30 18.08 3.42
C MET A 277 -1.41 16.61 3.81
N TYR A 278 -0.41 15.78 3.48
CA TYR A 278 -0.38 14.39 3.91
C TYR A 278 -0.38 14.25 5.44
N ALA A 279 0.39 15.07 6.15
CA ALA A 279 0.40 15.09 7.62
C ALA A 279 -0.96 15.53 8.18
N SER A 280 -1.52 16.61 7.65
CA SER A 280 -2.81 17.18 8.05
C SER A 280 -3.94 16.16 7.97
N VAL A 281 -4.08 15.52 6.83
CA VAL A 281 -5.15 14.53 6.58
C VAL A 281 -4.99 13.30 7.46
N ASN A 282 -3.74 12.88 7.74
CA ASN A 282 -3.51 11.63 8.45
C ASN A 282 -3.52 11.79 9.99
N THR A 283 -2.78 12.72 10.56
CA THR A 283 -2.61 12.78 12.03
C THR A 283 -2.56 14.19 12.62
N ARG A 284 -2.56 15.23 11.78
CA ARG A 284 -2.41 16.62 12.20
C ARG A 284 -3.54 17.54 11.67
N PRO A 285 -4.80 17.24 12.04
CA PRO A 285 -5.93 18.10 11.61
C PRO A 285 -5.82 19.55 12.11
N ASP A 286 -5.01 19.79 13.14
CA ASP A 286 -4.72 21.11 13.69
C ASP A 286 -4.02 22.06 12.71
N ILE A 287 -3.32 21.54 11.70
CA ILE A 287 -2.70 22.34 10.63
C ILE A 287 -3.54 22.46 9.36
N ALA A 288 -4.77 21.92 9.33
CA ALA A 288 -5.59 21.86 8.12
C ALA A 288 -5.80 23.25 7.51
N PHE A 289 -6.15 24.23 8.33
CA PHE A 289 -6.34 25.62 7.90
C PHE A 289 -5.07 26.25 7.31
N SER A 290 -3.89 25.90 7.84
CA SER A 290 -2.62 26.47 7.35
C SER A 290 -2.18 25.86 6.01
N VAL A 291 -2.73 24.71 5.64
CA VAL A 291 -2.32 23.94 4.46
C VAL A 291 -3.31 24.09 3.31
N SER A 292 -4.58 24.40 3.60
CA SER A 292 -5.62 24.68 2.62
C SER A 292 -5.51 26.09 2.03
#